data_97700a669668e9d2c529527f0927bb11
#
_entry.id   97700a669668e9d2c529527f0927bb11
#
_cell.length_a   1.000
_cell.length_b   1.000
_cell.length_c   1.000
_cell.angle_alpha   90.00
_cell.angle_beta   90.00
_cell.angle_gamma   90.00
#
_symmetry.space_group_name_H-M   'P 1'
#
loop_
_entity.id
_entity.type
_entity.pdbx_description
1 polymer ?
#
loop_
_entity_poly.entity_id
_entity_poly.type
_entity_poly.pdbx_seq_one_letter_code
_entity_poly.pdbx_strand_id
1 'polypeptide(L)'
;LRNPSLYELYGSDNYGIGGNTKLNPEKSETNELYGEYNFSETIKFTSTAYRAKVFDRIESNAAYSKHENELIDINQEGLESELLFSGNNQNVGLYTNFSKSRKANGQAQSRRPDLSYGANYSKKINSSIYGPFNLNLNYKHTGQFIDYDGSKNSRQKSTDLVDLSIKKNWFGNTLSINLTNLLNERYEKPATYSQDGRQLKVGFNKVY
;
A
#
# COMPACT_ATOMS: atom_id res chain seq x y z
N LEU A 1 16.57 13.61 -0.42
CA LEU A 1 17.62 13.47 0.60
C LEU A 1 16.99 13.09 1.93
N ARG A 2 17.44 12.01 2.59
CA ARG A 2 17.07 11.61 3.96
C ARG A 2 18.31 11.61 4.84
N ASN A 3 18.37 12.50 5.81
CA ASN A 3 19.47 12.47 6.79
C ASN A 3 19.30 11.26 7.72
N PRO A 4 20.41 10.68 8.21
CA PRO A 4 20.36 9.70 9.27
C PRO A 4 19.63 10.23 10.49
N SER A 5 18.81 9.41 11.13
CA SER A 5 18.17 9.75 12.41
C SER A 5 19.18 9.73 13.54
N LEU A 6 18.83 10.37 14.67
CA LEU A 6 19.69 10.31 15.87
C LEU A 6 19.89 8.87 16.37
N TYR A 7 18.89 8.01 16.20
CA TYR A 7 19.01 6.60 16.54
C TYR A 7 20.01 5.88 15.64
N GLU A 8 19.96 6.10 14.32
CA GLU A 8 20.93 5.51 13.38
C GLU A 8 22.35 6.00 13.60
N LEU A 9 22.52 7.25 14.10
CA LEU A 9 23.85 7.82 14.39
C LEU A 9 24.40 7.40 15.77
N TYR A 10 23.57 7.39 16.81
CA TYR A 10 24.02 7.29 18.21
C TYR A 10 23.24 6.28 19.04
N GLY A 11 22.19 5.68 18.49
CA GLY A 11 21.35 4.75 19.22
C GLY A 11 22.03 3.40 19.45
N SER A 12 21.46 2.66 20.38
CA SER A 12 21.74 1.23 20.57
C SER A 12 20.43 0.58 21.01
N ASP A 13 20.24 -0.67 20.63
CA ASP A 13 19.09 -1.45 21.07
C ASP A 13 19.52 -2.66 21.91
N ASN A 14 18.52 -3.33 22.51
CA ASN A 14 18.75 -4.52 23.32
C ASN A 14 19.19 -5.74 22.49
N TYR A 15 19.14 -5.66 21.16
CA TYR A 15 19.58 -6.69 20.22
C TYR A 15 21.02 -6.48 19.75
N GLY A 16 21.67 -5.38 20.19
CA GLY A 16 23.07 -5.09 19.91
C GLY A 16 23.31 -4.28 18.64
N ILE A 17 22.28 -3.74 17.99
CA ILE A 17 22.45 -2.84 16.85
C ILE A 17 22.91 -1.49 17.38
N GLY A 18 24.14 -1.09 17.03
CA GLY A 18 24.73 0.19 17.40
C GLY A 18 24.53 1.26 16.34
N GLY A 19 24.58 2.53 16.78
CA GLY A 19 24.63 3.68 15.89
C GLY A 19 25.95 3.78 15.14
N ASN A 20 25.94 4.55 14.03
CA ASN A 20 27.12 4.80 13.22
C ASN A 20 27.19 6.28 12.83
N THR A 21 28.10 7.02 13.43
CA THR A 21 28.29 8.46 13.17
C THR A 21 28.90 8.77 11.80
N LYS A 22 29.29 7.75 11.04
CA LYS A 22 29.89 7.89 9.70
C LYS A 22 28.86 7.71 8.57
N LEU A 23 27.57 7.64 8.89
CA LEU A 23 26.51 7.48 7.89
C LEU A 23 26.39 8.72 6.98
N ASN A 24 26.36 8.47 5.69
CA ASN A 24 25.96 9.46 4.69
C ASN A 24 24.44 9.56 4.62
N PRO A 25 23.89 10.72 4.23
CA PRO A 25 22.48 10.84 3.91
C PRO A 25 22.09 9.96 2.72
N GLU A 26 20.92 9.31 2.80
CA GLU A 26 20.33 8.66 1.62
C GLU A 26 19.95 9.70 0.57
N LYS A 27 20.14 9.37 -0.68
CA LYS A 27 19.79 10.20 -1.83
C LYS A 27 18.83 9.45 -2.74
N SER A 28 17.91 10.17 -3.36
CA SER A 28 17.09 9.63 -4.43
C SER A 28 17.01 10.62 -5.59
N GLU A 29 17.04 10.07 -6.78
CA GLU A 29 16.77 10.78 -8.02
C GLU A 29 15.54 10.15 -8.66
N THR A 30 14.54 10.96 -9.01
CA THR A 30 13.30 10.48 -9.61
C THR A 30 12.98 11.30 -10.84
N ASN A 31 12.65 10.61 -11.92
CA ASN A 31 12.11 11.19 -13.14
C ASN A 31 10.71 10.64 -13.35
N GLU A 32 9.74 11.52 -13.55
CA GLU A 32 8.33 11.18 -13.69
C GLU A 32 7.74 11.83 -14.94
N LEU A 33 6.86 11.09 -15.59
CA LEU A 33 6.02 11.59 -16.67
C LEU A 33 4.57 11.34 -16.28
N TYR A 34 3.85 12.41 -16.06
CA TYR A 34 2.42 12.39 -15.71
C TYR A 34 1.59 12.76 -16.93
N GLY A 35 0.47 12.06 -17.12
CA GLY A 35 -0.55 12.35 -18.11
C GLY A 35 -1.96 12.27 -17.50
N GLU A 36 -2.82 13.19 -17.91
CA GLU A 36 -4.23 13.22 -17.55
C GLU A 36 -5.06 13.40 -18.82
N TYR A 37 -6.16 12.65 -18.92
CA TYR A 37 -7.10 12.78 -20.02
C TYR A 37 -8.53 12.65 -19.52
N ASN A 38 -9.36 13.64 -19.86
CA ASN A 38 -10.77 13.66 -19.55
C ASN A 38 -11.56 13.21 -20.81
N PHE A 39 -12.05 11.97 -20.80
CA PHE A 39 -12.91 11.45 -21.89
C PHE A 39 -14.26 12.15 -21.95
N SER A 40 -14.75 12.57 -20.77
CA SER A 40 -15.97 13.34 -20.59
C SER A 40 -15.93 14.06 -19.24
N GLU A 41 -16.99 14.81 -18.90
CA GLU A 41 -17.14 15.42 -17.55
C GLU A 41 -17.21 14.38 -16.43
N THR A 42 -17.51 13.14 -16.77
CA THR A 42 -17.69 12.05 -15.80
C THR A 42 -16.61 10.99 -15.84
N ILE A 43 -15.75 10.96 -16.85
CA ILE A 43 -14.71 9.93 -17.02
C ILE A 43 -13.36 10.59 -17.17
N LYS A 44 -12.47 10.27 -16.24
CA LYS A 44 -11.10 10.78 -16.18
C LYS A 44 -10.11 9.62 -16.10
N PHE A 45 -9.06 9.70 -16.88
CA PHE A 45 -7.90 8.81 -16.82
C PHE A 45 -6.66 9.58 -16.42
N THR A 46 -5.87 9.00 -15.53
CA THR A 46 -4.54 9.50 -15.16
C THR A 46 -3.51 8.38 -15.27
N SER A 47 -2.30 8.73 -15.64
CA SER A 47 -1.20 7.78 -15.64
C SER A 47 0.11 8.47 -15.32
N THR A 48 0.97 7.83 -14.51
CA THR A 48 2.31 8.28 -14.17
C THR A 48 3.30 7.16 -14.45
N ALA A 49 4.24 7.41 -15.35
CA ALA A 49 5.41 6.56 -15.51
C ALA A 49 6.57 7.17 -14.74
N TYR A 50 7.32 6.35 -14.00
CA TYR A 50 8.45 6.86 -13.22
C TYR A 50 9.66 5.94 -13.27
N ARG A 51 10.83 6.55 -13.08
CA ARG A 51 12.09 5.86 -12.81
C ARG A 51 12.80 6.58 -11.68
N ALA A 52 13.16 5.84 -10.63
CA ALA A 52 13.88 6.35 -9.47
C ALA A 52 15.13 5.53 -9.20
N LYS A 53 16.14 6.18 -8.65
CA LYS A 53 17.35 5.54 -8.14
C LYS A 53 17.62 6.02 -6.73
N VAL A 54 17.87 5.07 -5.81
CA VAL A 54 18.17 5.36 -4.41
C VAL A 54 19.61 4.95 -4.12
N PHE A 55 20.37 5.86 -3.55
CA PHE A 55 21.79 5.71 -3.22
C PHE A 55 22.00 5.80 -1.71
N ASP A 56 23.07 5.21 -1.24
CA ASP A 56 23.52 5.32 0.16
C ASP A 56 22.42 4.95 1.17
N ARG A 57 21.54 4.00 0.83
CA ARG A 57 20.44 3.59 1.72
C ARG A 57 20.99 3.09 3.06
N ILE A 58 20.39 3.58 4.15
CA ILE A 58 20.80 3.21 5.50
C ILE A 58 20.03 1.96 5.93
N GLU A 59 20.76 0.89 6.23
CA GLU A 59 20.21 -0.39 6.69
C GLU A 59 21.07 -0.95 7.82
N SER A 60 20.55 -1.92 8.56
CA SER A 60 21.38 -2.72 9.46
C SER A 60 22.29 -3.61 8.63
N ASN A 61 23.56 -3.73 9.03
CA ASN A 61 24.49 -4.63 8.37
C ASN A 61 24.07 -6.11 8.53
N ALA A 62 24.69 -7.00 7.74
CA ALA A 62 24.35 -8.43 7.74
C ALA A 62 24.51 -9.11 9.12
N ALA A 63 25.36 -8.59 9.98
CA ALA A 63 25.57 -9.08 11.35
C ALA A 63 24.57 -8.49 12.37
N TYR A 64 23.70 -7.57 11.94
CA TYR A 64 22.76 -6.82 12.81
C TYR A 64 23.47 -6.15 14.00
N SER A 65 24.70 -5.66 13.78
CA SER A 65 25.52 -5.03 14.83
C SER A 65 25.57 -3.50 14.75
N LYS A 66 25.32 -2.93 13.58
CA LYS A 66 25.31 -1.47 13.36
C LYS A 66 24.55 -1.10 12.10
N HIS A 67 24.23 0.19 11.97
CA HIS A 67 23.72 0.78 10.73
C HIS A 67 24.87 1.09 9.76
N GLU A 68 24.65 0.84 8.47
CA GLU A 68 25.60 1.13 7.38
C GLU A 68 24.87 1.66 6.17
N ASN A 69 25.55 2.46 5.33
CA ASN A 69 25.03 2.75 4.00
C ASN A 69 25.24 1.53 3.11
N GLU A 70 24.19 1.06 2.46
CA GLU A 70 24.28 0.00 1.45
C GLU A 70 25.10 0.49 0.24
N LEU A 71 26.06 -0.33 -0.17
CA LEU A 71 26.90 -0.07 -1.35
C LEU A 71 26.17 -0.33 -2.68
N ILE A 72 25.00 -0.95 -2.61
CA ILE A 72 24.23 -1.36 -3.79
C ILE A 72 23.02 -0.46 -3.92
N ASP A 73 23.01 0.32 -5.00
CA ASP A 73 21.88 1.19 -5.33
C ASP A 73 20.60 0.39 -5.61
N ILE A 74 19.47 1.03 -5.39
CA ILE A 74 18.16 0.49 -5.74
C ILE A 74 17.65 1.23 -6.96
N ASN A 75 17.30 0.49 -8.00
CA ASN A 75 16.60 1.00 -9.17
C ASN A 75 15.11 0.66 -9.05
N GLN A 76 14.27 1.66 -9.25
CA GLN A 76 12.83 1.52 -9.27
C GLN A 76 12.29 2.07 -10.59
N GLU A 77 11.37 1.36 -11.19
CA GLU A 77 10.63 1.82 -12.36
C GLU A 77 9.18 1.36 -12.25
N GLY A 78 8.26 2.17 -12.72
CA GLY A 78 6.87 1.79 -12.63
C GLY A 78 5.94 2.62 -13.50
N LEU A 79 4.70 2.12 -13.54
CA LEU A 79 3.56 2.75 -14.20
C LEU A 79 2.36 2.64 -13.26
N GLU A 80 1.85 3.78 -12.85
CA GLU A 80 0.62 3.90 -12.07
C GLU A 80 -0.46 4.47 -12.97
N SER A 81 -1.64 3.85 -13.00
CA SER A 81 -2.74 4.34 -13.81
C SER A 81 -4.05 4.23 -13.05
N GLU A 82 -4.92 5.21 -13.25
CA GLU A 82 -6.24 5.25 -12.65
C GLU A 82 -7.29 5.70 -13.67
N LEU A 83 -8.43 5.01 -13.68
CA LEU A 83 -9.62 5.40 -14.42
C LEU A 83 -10.74 5.68 -13.43
N LEU A 84 -11.23 6.91 -13.42
CA LEU A 84 -12.31 7.36 -12.55
C LEU A 84 -13.57 7.60 -13.38
N PHE A 85 -14.67 7.07 -12.90
CA PHE A 85 -16.02 7.40 -13.35
C PHE A 85 -16.78 8.03 -12.19
N SER A 86 -17.32 9.24 -12.39
CA SER A 86 -18.13 9.97 -11.44
C SER A 86 -19.49 10.27 -12.04
N GLY A 87 -20.51 9.55 -11.59
CA GLY A 87 -21.91 9.69 -12.06
C GLY A 87 -22.84 10.12 -10.93
N ASN A 88 -24.11 10.29 -11.26
CA ASN A 88 -25.13 10.64 -10.29
C ASN A 88 -25.22 9.58 -9.19
N ASN A 89 -24.86 9.97 -7.96
CA ASN A 89 -24.88 9.12 -6.76
C ASN A 89 -23.98 7.87 -6.80
N GLN A 90 -23.05 7.74 -7.74
CA GLN A 90 -22.12 6.62 -7.80
C GLN A 90 -20.76 7.04 -8.37
N ASN A 91 -19.71 6.40 -7.87
CA ASN A 91 -18.36 6.55 -8.40
C ASN A 91 -17.74 5.17 -8.55
N VAL A 92 -16.92 5.02 -9.58
CA VAL A 92 -16.08 3.84 -9.84
C VAL A 92 -14.66 4.32 -10.04
N GLY A 93 -13.72 3.75 -9.32
CA GLY A 93 -12.28 3.91 -9.55
C GLY A 93 -11.67 2.57 -9.90
N LEU A 94 -10.92 2.49 -10.99
CA LEU A 94 -10.09 1.35 -11.34
C LEU A 94 -8.65 1.82 -11.31
N TYR A 95 -7.78 1.09 -10.63
CA TYR A 95 -6.37 1.44 -10.55
C TYR A 95 -5.47 0.25 -10.81
N THR A 96 -4.31 0.53 -11.36
CA THR A 96 -3.22 -0.44 -11.50
C THR A 96 -1.89 0.22 -11.16
N ASN A 97 -1.03 -0.53 -10.50
CA ASN A 97 0.34 -0.15 -10.20
C ASN A 97 1.24 -1.30 -10.63
N PHE A 98 2.06 -1.05 -11.64
CA PHE A 98 3.18 -1.90 -12.03
C PHE A 98 4.46 -1.24 -11.55
N SER A 99 5.23 -1.91 -10.68
CA SER A 99 6.42 -1.36 -10.05
C SER A 99 7.49 -2.42 -9.91
N LYS A 100 8.61 -2.23 -10.55
CA LYS A 100 9.80 -3.06 -10.33
C LYS A 100 10.78 -2.33 -9.43
N SER A 101 11.15 -2.96 -8.32
CA SER A 101 12.19 -2.46 -7.42
C SER A 101 13.28 -3.51 -7.29
N ARG A 102 14.47 -3.17 -7.75
CA ARG A 102 15.60 -4.10 -7.82
C ARG A 102 16.88 -3.42 -7.31
N LYS A 103 17.70 -4.18 -6.58
CA LYS A 103 19.08 -3.80 -6.31
C LYS A 103 19.86 -3.77 -7.63
N ALA A 104 20.95 -3.00 -7.71
CA ALA A 104 21.75 -2.90 -8.94
C ALA A 104 22.35 -4.25 -9.38
N ASN A 105 22.44 -5.23 -8.49
CA ASN A 105 22.82 -6.62 -8.81
C ASN A 105 21.66 -7.46 -9.36
N GLY A 106 20.47 -6.89 -9.62
CA GLY A 106 19.29 -7.55 -10.17
C GLY A 106 18.40 -8.22 -9.12
N GLN A 107 18.79 -8.30 -7.84
CA GLN A 107 18.00 -8.91 -6.79
C GLN A 107 16.74 -8.08 -6.51
N ALA A 108 15.57 -8.76 -6.43
CA ALA A 108 14.31 -8.13 -6.05
C ALA A 108 14.38 -7.56 -4.63
N GLN A 109 13.82 -6.38 -4.44
CA GLN A 109 13.65 -5.81 -3.11
C GLN A 109 12.50 -6.53 -2.38
N SER A 110 12.72 -6.89 -1.12
CA SER A 110 11.71 -7.57 -0.32
C SER A 110 10.46 -6.71 -0.10
N ARG A 111 9.30 -7.35 0.03
CA ARG A 111 8.00 -6.74 0.33
C ARG A 111 7.50 -5.75 -0.73
N ARG A 112 7.99 -5.90 -1.97
CA ARG A 112 7.61 -5.07 -3.13
C ARG A 112 6.99 -5.96 -4.21
N PRO A 113 5.66 -6.08 -4.27
CA PRO A 113 4.99 -6.75 -5.39
C PRO A 113 5.20 -5.97 -6.68
N ASP A 114 5.49 -6.66 -7.77
CA ASP A 114 5.68 -6.02 -9.08
C ASP A 114 4.35 -5.53 -9.70
N LEU A 115 3.22 -6.09 -9.26
CA LEU A 115 1.89 -5.75 -9.74
C LEU A 115 0.91 -5.65 -8.60
N SER A 116 0.12 -4.59 -8.59
CA SER A 116 -1.11 -4.51 -7.82
C SER A 116 -2.18 -3.76 -8.62
N TYR A 117 -3.44 -4.14 -8.45
CA TYR A 117 -4.56 -3.46 -9.08
C TYR A 117 -5.81 -3.61 -8.22
N GLY A 118 -6.82 -2.81 -8.52
CA GLY A 118 -8.06 -2.90 -7.79
C GLY A 118 -9.16 -2.02 -8.36
N ALA A 119 -10.30 -2.09 -7.67
CA ALA A 119 -11.49 -1.35 -8.01
C ALA A 119 -12.18 -0.83 -6.75
N ASN A 120 -12.59 0.41 -6.79
CA ASN A 120 -13.42 1.03 -5.77
C ASN A 120 -14.79 1.36 -6.39
N TYR A 121 -15.85 0.99 -5.71
CA TYR A 121 -17.20 1.37 -6.08
C TYR A 121 -17.88 2.01 -4.88
N SER A 122 -18.45 3.19 -5.08
CA SER A 122 -19.27 3.85 -4.08
C SER A 122 -20.60 4.26 -4.67
N LYS A 123 -21.66 4.09 -3.90
CA LYS A 123 -23.03 4.47 -4.31
C LYS A 123 -23.82 4.98 -3.12
N LYS A 124 -24.50 6.11 -3.33
CA LYS A 124 -25.57 6.57 -2.44
C LYS A 124 -26.88 5.96 -2.92
N ILE A 125 -27.46 5.10 -2.11
CA ILE A 125 -28.72 4.40 -2.38
C ILE A 125 -29.83 5.12 -1.63
N ASN A 126 -30.87 5.54 -2.34
CA ASN A 126 -32.08 6.12 -1.77
C ASN A 126 -33.15 5.04 -1.71
N SER A 127 -33.30 4.41 -0.54
CA SER A 127 -34.31 3.38 -0.32
C SER A 127 -35.61 4.01 0.23
N SER A 128 -36.74 3.65 -0.34
CA SER A 128 -38.06 4.06 0.17
C SER A 128 -38.39 3.45 1.54
N ILE A 129 -37.83 2.28 1.84
CA ILE A 129 -38.09 1.56 3.09
C ILE A 129 -37.09 1.95 4.17
N TYR A 130 -35.79 1.99 3.81
CA TYR A 130 -34.70 2.18 4.79
C TYR A 130 -34.15 3.60 4.80
N GLY A 131 -34.63 4.50 3.91
CA GLY A 131 -34.02 5.81 3.71
C GLY A 131 -32.64 5.74 3.05
N PRO A 132 -31.91 6.87 2.92
CA PRO A 132 -30.63 6.93 2.22
C PRO A 132 -29.50 6.25 3.02
N PHE A 133 -28.64 5.53 2.31
CA PHE A 133 -27.41 4.98 2.84
C PHE A 133 -26.31 4.95 1.78
N ASN A 134 -25.06 4.89 2.23
CA ASN A 134 -23.89 4.79 1.36
C ASN A 134 -23.35 3.35 1.37
N LEU A 135 -23.14 2.80 0.20
CA LEU A 135 -22.49 1.52 -0.04
C LEU A 135 -21.11 1.78 -0.62
N ASN A 136 -20.08 1.12 -0.08
CA ASN A 136 -18.73 1.12 -0.65
C ASN A 136 -18.24 -0.33 -0.77
N LEU A 137 -17.75 -0.67 -1.95
CA LEU A 137 -17.11 -1.95 -2.25
C LEU A 137 -15.69 -1.66 -2.71
N ASN A 138 -14.72 -2.35 -2.13
CA ASN A 138 -13.32 -2.25 -2.51
C ASN A 138 -12.79 -3.64 -2.86
N TYR A 139 -12.15 -3.76 -4.00
CA TYR A 139 -11.39 -4.92 -4.40
C TYR A 139 -9.93 -4.56 -4.57
N LYS A 140 -9.03 -5.38 -4.06
CA LYS A 140 -7.58 -5.20 -4.20
C LYS A 140 -6.91 -6.54 -4.48
N HIS A 141 -6.21 -6.58 -5.61
CA HIS A 141 -5.21 -7.61 -5.92
C HIS A 141 -3.82 -7.12 -5.54
N THR A 142 -3.06 -7.95 -4.84
CA THR A 142 -1.63 -7.75 -4.60
C THR A 142 -0.90 -8.93 -5.21
N GLY A 143 0.00 -8.69 -6.16
CA GLY A 143 0.81 -9.71 -6.81
C GLY A 143 1.80 -10.38 -5.85
N GLN A 144 2.47 -11.40 -6.34
CA GLN A 144 3.50 -12.11 -5.59
C GLN A 144 4.68 -11.19 -5.29
N PHE A 145 5.33 -11.41 -4.16
CA PHE A 145 6.54 -10.69 -3.76
C PHE A 145 7.49 -11.61 -2.98
N ILE A 146 8.72 -11.18 -2.80
CA ILE A 146 9.71 -11.85 -1.96
C ILE A 146 9.65 -11.28 -0.56
N ASP A 147 9.68 -12.11 0.47
CA ASP A 147 9.83 -11.70 1.86
C ASP A 147 10.76 -12.67 2.60
N TYR A 148 11.33 -12.21 3.70
CA TYR A 148 12.18 -13.03 4.57
C TYR A 148 11.31 -13.73 5.62
N ASP A 149 11.37 -15.06 5.68
CA ASP A 149 10.57 -15.91 6.57
C ASP A 149 11.26 -16.25 7.91
N GLY A 150 12.33 -15.56 8.23
CA GLY A 150 13.17 -15.83 9.42
C GLY A 150 14.36 -16.74 9.14
N SER A 151 14.37 -17.45 8.01
CA SER A 151 15.47 -18.34 7.61
C SER A 151 15.99 -18.05 6.20
N LYS A 152 15.12 -17.73 5.27
CA LYS A 152 15.43 -17.49 3.85
C LYS A 152 14.45 -16.52 3.22
N ASN A 153 14.81 -16.02 2.04
CA ASN A 153 13.85 -15.32 1.18
C ASN A 153 12.86 -16.32 0.59
N SER A 154 11.58 -16.11 0.84
CA SER A 154 10.48 -16.93 0.34
C SER A 154 9.55 -16.10 -0.54
N ARG A 155 8.93 -16.75 -1.53
CA ARG A 155 7.94 -16.10 -2.40
C ARG A 155 6.57 -16.18 -1.75
N GLN A 156 6.03 -15.02 -1.46
CA GLN A 156 4.67 -14.87 -0.95
C GLN A 156 3.67 -14.95 -2.12
N LYS A 157 2.53 -15.58 -1.87
CA LYS A 157 1.45 -15.71 -2.85
C LYS A 157 0.79 -14.37 -3.12
N SER A 158 0.19 -14.23 -4.29
CA SER A 158 -0.75 -13.14 -4.56
C SER A 158 -1.98 -13.25 -3.65
N THR A 159 -2.60 -12.11 -3.37
CA THR A 159 -3.80 -12.03 -2.53
C THR A 159 -4.88 -11.20 -3.20
N ASP A 160 -6.13 -11.62 -3.02
CA ASP A 160 -7.33 -10.96 -3.50
C ASP A 160 -8.23 -10.62 -2.31
N LEU A 161 -8.39 -9.35 -2.03
CA LEU A 161 -9.19 -8.86 -0.91
C LEU A 161 -10.41 -8.10 -1.42
N VAL A 162 -11.55 -8.40 -0.82
CA VAL A 162 -12.81 -7.67 -1.07
C VAL A 162 -13.35 -7.18 0.25
N ASP A 163 -13.61 -5.89 0.34
CA ASP A 163 -14.20 -5.25 1.51
C ASP A 163 -15.51 -4.56 1.14
N LEU A 164 -16.48 -4.65 2.02
CA LEU A 164 -17.79 -4.01 1.89
C LEU A 164 -18.05 -3.12 3.11
N SER A 165 -18.46 -1.87 2.86
CA SER A 165 -18.88 -0.95 3.91
C SER A 165 -20.25 -0.36 3.58
N ILE A 166 -21.15 -0.39 4.55
CA ILE A 166 -22.46 0.26 4.50
C ILE A 166 -22.51 1.29 5.63
N LYS A 167 -22.83 2.54 5.28
CA LYS A 167 -22.98 3.62 6.26
C LYS A 167 -24.33 4.31 6.08
N LYS A 168 -25.03 4.49 7.20
CA LYS A 168 -26.30 5.15 7.25
C LYS A 168 -26.32 6.22 8.33
N ASN A 169 -26.76 7.43 7.97
CA ASN A 169 -27.09 8.45 8.97
C ASN A 169 -28.51 8.22 9.49
N TRP A 170 -28.65 8.19 10.80
CA TRP A 170 -29.91 7.93 11.48
C TRP A 170 -30.04 8.88 12.67
N PHE A 171 -30.96 9.86 12.57
CA PHE A 171 -31.20 10.90 13.58
C PHE A 171 -29.92 11.57 14.11
N GLY A 172 -29.07 12.05 13.21
CA GLY A 172 -27.80 12.70 13.56
C GLY A 172 -26.68 11.76 13.98
N ASN A 173 -26.95 10.46 14.10
CA ASN A 173 -25.95 9.43 14.41
C ASN A 173 -25.54 8.69 13.12
N THR A 174 -24.40 8.01 13.17
CA THR A 174 -23.94 7.17 12.06
C THR A 174 -23.90 5.71 12.50
N LEU A 175 -24.65 4.88 11.79
CA LEU A 175 -24.55 3.42 11.84
C LEU A 175 -23.65 2.94 10.71
N SER A 176 -22.68 2.07 11.01
CA SER A 176 -21.78 1.47 10.01
C SER A 176 -21.71 -0.04 10.17
N ILE A 177 -21.69 -0.73 9.03
CA ILE A 177 -21.42 -2.16 8.91
C ILE A 177 -20.24 -2.31 7.99
N ASN A 178 -19.17 -2.92 8.46
CA ASN A 178 -17.97 -3.15 7.68
C ASN A 178 -17.65 -4.66 7.66
N LEU A 179 -17.61 -5.23 6.47
CA LEU A 179 -17.18 -6.58 6.19
C LEU A 179 -15.83 -6.51 5.49
N THR A 180 -14.78 -6.97 6.13
CA THR A 180 -13.44 -7.02 5.56
C THR A 180 -13.07 -8.44 5.20
N ASN A 181 -12.25 -8.59 4.15
CA ASN A 181 -11.81 -9.85 3.62
C ASN A 181 -12.99 -10.81 3.34
N LEU A 182 -13.97 -10.36 2.55
CA LEU A 182 -15.18 -11.13 2.21
C LEU A 182 -14.90 -12.52 1.64
N LEU A 183 -13.80 -12.65 0.89
CA LEU A 183 -13.38 -13.91 0.28
C LEU A 183 -12.77 -14.89 1.31
N ASN A 184 -12.54 -14.41 2.55
CA ASN A 184 -11.86 -15.17 3.61
C ASN A 184 -10.48 -15.67 3.17
N GLU A 185 -9.75 -14.83 2.43
CA GLU A 185 -8.41 -15.14 1.95
C GLU A 185 -7.47 -15.32 3.14
N ARG A 186 -6.67 -16.38 3.12
CA ARG A 186 -5.64 -16.64 4.13
C ARG A 186 -4.28 -16.28 3.57
N TYR A 187 -3.63 -15.30 4.18
CA TYR A 187 -2.34 -14.80 3.74
C TYR A 187 -1.49 -14.32 4.92
N GLU A 188 -0.22 -14.16 4.66
CA GLU A 188 0.76 -13.64 5.61
C GLU A 188 1.31 -12.30 5.11
N LYS A 189 1.45 -11.35 6.02
CA LYS A 189 2.06 -10.05 5.71
C LYS A 189 2.51 -9.36 7.00
N PRO A 190 3.83 -9.31 7.30
CA PRO A 190 4.93 -9.95 6.57
C PRO A 190 4.88 -11.48 6.62
N ALA A 191 5.80 -12.16 5.93
CA ALA A 191 5.95 -13.61 6.00
C ALA A 191 5.98 -14.09 7.46
N THR A 192 5.37 -15.24 7.76
CA THR A 192 5.15 -15.83 9.09
C THR A 192 4.13 -15.12 9.99
N TYR A 193 3.59 -13.97 9.57
CA TYR A 193 2.54 -13.26 10.30
C TYR A 193 1.20 -13.41 9.58
N SER A 194 0.40 -14.36 10.05
CA SER A 194 -0.95 -14.59 9.52
C SER A 194 -1.83 -13.37 9.72
N GLN A 195 -2.55 -13.00 8.68
CA GLN A 195 -3.52 -11.92 8.72
C GLN A 195 -4.92 -12.45 9.02
N ASP A 196 -5.76 -11.57 9.55
CA ASP A 196 -7.13 -11.92 9.90
C ASP A 196 -7.92 -12.37 8.66
N GLY A 197 -8.72 -13.41 8.84
CA GLY A 197 -9.71 -13.83 7.86
C GLY A 197 -10.87 -12.83 7.76
N ARG A 198 -12.03 -13.30 7.32
CA ARG A 198 -13.24 -12.46 7.22
C ARG A 198 -13.63 -11.90 8.58
N GLN A 199 -13.88 -10.58 8.63
CA GLN A 199 -14.34 -9.89 9.83
C GLN A 199 -15.60 -9.09 9.55
N LEU A 200 -16.52 -9.07 10.53
CA LEU A 200 -17.67 -8.18 10.59
C LEU A 200 -17.49 -7.20 11.73
N LYS A 201 -17.56 -5.90 11.44
CA LYS A 201 -17.56 -4.84 12.45
C LYS A 201 -18.82 -3.99 12.31
N VAL A 202 -19.54 -3.84 13.39
CA VAL A 202 -20.71 -2.93 13.49
C VAL A 202 -20.32 -1.77 14.38
N GLY A 203 -20.52 -0.55 13.87
CA GLY A 203 -20.19 0.68 14.58
C GLY A 203 -21.39 1.59 14.69
N PHE A 204 -21.54 2.23 15.86
CA PHE A 204 -22.48 3.29 16.10
C PHE A 204 -21.75 4.50 16.66
N ASN A 205 -21.83 5.62 15.94
CA ASN A 205 -21.21 6.87 16.35
C ASN A 205 -22.29 7.91 16.63
N LYS A 206 -22.34 8.41 17.86
CA LYS A 206 -23.25 9.45 18.30
C LYS A 206 -22.53 10.80 18.28
N VAL A 207 -23.14 11.77 17.61
CA VAL A 207 -22.69 13.17 17.65
C VAL A 207 -23.56 13.89 18.69
N TYR A 208 -22.91 14.54 19.65
CA TYR A 208 -23.56 15.32 20.70
C TYR A 208 -23.66 16.79 20.29
#